data_a2b08bdac0c518e924ef90a7296767f9
#
_entry.id   a2b08bdac0c518e924ef90a7296767f9
#
_cell.length_a   1.000
_cell.length_b   1.000
_cell.length_c   1.000
_cell.angle_alpha   90.00
_cell.angle_beta   90.00
_cell.angle_gamma   90.00
#
_symmetry.space_group_name_H-M   'P 1'
#
loop_
_entity.id
_entity.type
_entity.pdbx_description
1 polymer ?
#
loop_
_entity_poly.entity_id
_entity_poly.type
_entity_poly.pdbx_seq_one_letter_code
_entity_poly.pdbx_strand_id
1 'polypeptide(L)'
;MNAGTTVRQPVTSEAFEPEIQPEIYIIPHNDLNIIRSVIFQPEADRISINDRTAVRPDFLVISQTRIDAVSFEENETTEIPSVPAKGEPNRWTIAALVSPTYYTNFYTGNREAATQMKSEEQPLFSYSGGVAFSYKINGRLSVQSGLYYSSFGQELSGITTFGGFQQYDYTKGDHNFKVLTSSGIVYTNNADVYLLDNLSDNRIATMYTNDVFDPAKANLQYMDNSLRQNFSYLELPVIMRYKLIDKTIDFNVIGGLSSNVLVNNAVYTSMDGSRQQVGKTEGLNLITFSSSLGLGMEYSFTNNLSLNLEPTFRYYLNPFSEMPGLKIHPYSFGVFSGLSFRF
;
A
#
# COMPACT_ATOMS: atom_id res chain seq x y z
N MET A 1 90.35 -14.81 12.12
CA MET A 1 89.22 -15.18 11.22
C MET A 1 88.00 -15.35 12.07
N ASN A 2 87.20 -14.32 12.19
CA ASN A 2 85.96 -14.36 12.98
C ASN A 2 84.80 -14.04 12.00
N ALA A 3 83.97 -15.04 11.81
CA ALA A 3 82.75 -14.92 11.05
C ALA A 3 81.63 -14.37 11.97
N GLY A 4 81.13 -13.17 11.69
CA GLY A 4 80.03 -12.57 12.40
C GLY A 4 78.70 -13.09 11.83
N THR A 5 77.93 -13.74 12.68
CA THR A 5 76.60 -14.20 12.37
C THR A 5 75.61 -13.06 12.61
N THR A 6 74.99 -12.55 11.54
CA THR A 6 73.94 -11.55 11.61
C THR A 6 72.60 -12.25 11.81
N VAL A 7 71.99 -12.07 13.00
CA VAL A 7 70.61 -12.53 13.28
C VAL A 7 69.66 -11.52 12.69
N ARG A 8 68.84 -11.96 11.73
CA ARG A 8 67.67 -11.20 11.21
C ARG A 8 66.48 -11.42 12.16
N GLN A 9 65.98 -10.33 12.71
CA GLN A 9 64.71 -10.30 13.42
C GLN A 9 63.54 -10.40 12.39
N PRO A 10 62.44 -11.11 12.69
CA PRO A 10 61.26 -11.10 11.83
C PRO A 10 60.52 -9.78 11.98
N VAL A 11 60.22 -9.14 10.81
CA VAL A 11 59.33 -8.01 10.71
C VAL A 11 57.91 -8.56 10.82
N THR A 12 57.24 -8.27 11.92
CA THR A 12 55.81 -8.44 12.10
C THR A 12 55.11 -7.34 11.23
N SER A 13 54.45 -7.78 10.16
CA SER A 13 53.52 -6.94 9.42
C SER A 13 52.24 -6.81 10.24
N GLU A 14 52.05 -5.68 10.93
CA GLU A 14 50.74 -5.27 11.40
C GLU A 14 49.88 -4.99 10.16
N ALA A 15 48.87 -5.81 9.96
CA ALA A 15 47.82 -5.54 9.01
C ALA A 15 46.99 -4.32 9.53
N PHE A 16 47.12 -3.20 8.86
CA PHE A 16 46.20 -2.10 9.04
C PHE A 16 44.84 -2.52 8.51
N GLU A 17 43.92 -2.88 9.39
CA GLU A 17 42.49 -2.87 9.11
C GLU A 17 42.08 -1.38 9.01
N PRO A 18 41.49 -0.92 7.89
CA PRO A 18 40.93 0.42 7.86
C PRO A 18 39.72 0.45 8.77
N GLU A 19 39.85 1.12 9.89
CA GLU A 19 38.73 1.51 10.75
C GLU A 19 37.83 2.45 9.92
N ILE A 20 36.73 1.90 9.38
CA ILE A 20 35.73 2.70 8.66
C ILE A 20 34.97 3.49 9.72
N GLN A 21 35.43 4.70 9.97
CA GLN A 21 34.64 5.66 10.73
C GLN A 21 33.48 6.11 9.84
N PRO A 22 32.22 6.01 10.30
CA PRO A 22 31.10 6.53 9.54
C PRO A 22 31.23 8.06 9.47
N GLU A 23 31.49 8.59 8.28
CA GLU A 23 31.37 10.03 8.04
C GLU A 23 29.89 10.40 8.16
N ILE A 24 29.57 11.16 9.20
CA ILE A 24 28.23 11.66 9.47
C ILE A 24 28.08 12.93 8.65
N TYR A 25 27.42 12.79 7.47
CA TYR A 25 27.05 13.95 6.66
C TYR A 25 25.79 14.61 7.22
N ILE A 26 25.96 15.80 7.74
CA ILE A 26 24.85 16.68 8.11
C ILE A 26 24.66 17.68 6.98
N ILE A 27 23.46 17.70 6.40
CA ILE A 27 23.10 18.56 5.28
C ILE A 27 23.22 20.04 5.72
N PRO A 28 24.02 20.89 5.02
CA PRO A 28 24.08 22.30 5.32
C PRO A 28 22.71 22.96 5.16
N HIS A 29 22.40 23.92 6.00
CA HIS A 29 21.11 24.60 6.09
C HIS A 29 20.60 25.22 4.77
N ASN A 30 21.47 25.45 3.79
CA ASN A 30 21.13 25.99 2.47
C ASN A 30 20.42 24.95 1.58
N ASP A 31 20.69 23.66 1.74
CA ASP A 31 20.08 22.63 0.89
C ASP A 31 18.66 22.24 1.35
N LEU A 32 18.36 22.47 2.65
CA LEU A 32 16.99 22.36 3.18
C LEU A 32 16.00 23.33 2.51
N ASN A 33 16.49 24.49 2.04
CA ASN A 33 15.63 25.45 1.31
C ASN A 33 15.28 24.95 -0.09
N ILE A 34 16.12 24.15 -0.73
CA ILE A 34 15.84 23.57 -2.04
C ILE A 34 14.77 22.48 -1.88
N ILE A 35 14.91 21.60 -0.89
CA ILE A 35 13.91 20.58 -0.58
C ILE A 35 12.58 21.24 -0.15
N ARG A 36 12.64 22.32 0.63
CA ARG A 36 11.47 23.07 1.07
C ARG A 36 10.76 23.78 -0.09
N SER A 37 11.51 24.28 -1.08
CA SER A 37 10.92 24.90 -2.28
C SER A 37 10.30 23.90 -3.23
N VAL A 38 10.79 22.66 -3.26
CA VAL A 38 10.26 21.58 -4.11
C VAL A 38 9.04 20.90 -3.48
N ILE A 39 8.99 20.78 -2.15
CA ILE A 39 7.92 20.04 -1.45
C ILE A 39 6.76 20.98 -1.01
N PHE A 40 7.01 22.28 -0.81
CA PHE A 40 6.06 23.24 -0.23
C PHE A 40 5.84 24.49 -1.09
N GLN A 41 5.81 24.40 -2.41
CA GLN A 41 5.14 25.43 -3.20
C GLN A 41 3.66 25.05 -3.30
N PRO A 42 2.75 25.72 -2.57
CA PRO A 42 1.36 25.70 -2.95
C PRO A 42 1.27 26.50 -4.25
N GLU A 43 1.04 25.85 -5.34
CA GLU A 43 0.67 26.47 -6.61
C GLU A 43 -0.67 27.16 -6.41
N ALA A 44 -0.62 28.41 -5.95
CA ALA A 44 -1.76 29.31 -5.96
C ALA A 44 -1.87 29.93 -7.34
N ASP A 45 -2.17 29.12 -8.33
CA ASP A 45 -2.72 29.61 -9.58
C ASP A 45 -4.16 30.09 -9.29
N ARG A 46 -4.24 31.37 -9.00
CA ARG A 46 -5.50 32.11 -9.10
C ARG A 46 -5.92 32.12 -10.56
N ILE A 47 -6.73 31.16 -10.95
CA ILE A 47 -7.51 31.21 -12.18
C ILE A 47 -8.50 32.36 -12.00
N SER A 48 -8.17 33.48 -12.61
CA SER A 48 -9.08 34.62 -12.81
C SER A 48 -10.17 34.15 -13.78
N ILE A 49 -11.31 33.74 -13.24
CA ILE A 49 -12.51 33.49 -14.04
C ILE A 49 -13.15 34.85 -14.33
N ASN A 50 -12.79 35.46 -15.43
CA ASN A 50 -13.48 36.56 -16.04
C ASN A 50 -13.68 36.20 -17.50
N ASP A 51 -14.70 35.37 -17.79
CA ASP A 51 -15.42 35.39 -19.06
C ASP A 51 -16.80 34.75 -18.85
N ARG A 52 -17.77 35.63 -18.71
CA ARG A 52 -19.20 35.29 -18.73
C ARG A 52 -19.62 35.12 -20.19
N THR A 53 -19.50 33.92 -20.71
CA THR A 53 -20.32 33.49 -21.86
C THR A 53 -21.33 32.49 -21.36
N ALA A 54 -22.54 32.96 -21.14
CA ALA A 54 -23.67 32.12 -20.80
C ALA A 54 -24.00 31.21 -21.99
N VAL A 55 -23.57 29.98 -21.95
CA VAL A 55 -24.10 28.91 -22.79
C VAL A 55 -25.36 28.40 -22.10
N ARG A 56 -26.52 28.68 -22.70
CA ARG A 56 -27.80 28.08 -22.27
C ARG A 56 -27.75 26.58 -22.60
N PRO A 57 -28.02 25.68 -21.66
CA PRO A 57 -28.31 24.31 -22.02
C PRO A 57 -29.68 24.24 -22.69
N ASP A 58 -29.72 23.82 -23.95
CA ASP A 58 -30.96 23.44 -24.63
C ASP A 58 -31.53 22.20 -23.92
N PHE A 59 -32.60 22.44 -23.18
CA PHE A 59 -33.43 21.37 -22.67
C PHE A 59 -34.15 20.70 -23.85
N LEU A 60 -33.81 19.47 -24.13
CA LEU A 60 -34.57 18.58 -24.97
C LEU A 60 -35.96 18.41 -24.34
N VAL A 61 -36.94 19.06 -24.97
CA VAL A 61 -38.36 18.85 -24.67
C VAL A 61 -38.71 17.47 -25.18
N ILE A 62 -38.83 16.50 -24.25
CA ILE A 62 -39.43 15.23 -24.55
C ILE A 62 -40.92 15.43 -24.68
N SER A 63 -41.42 15.42 -25.92
CA SER A 63 -42.85 15.45 -26.21
C SER A 63 -43.51 14.23 -25.57
N GLN A 64 -44.43 14.49 -24.64
CA GLN A 64 -45.31 13.48 -24.09
C GLN A 64 -46.21 12.94 -25.20
N THR A 65 -45.88 11.75 -25.69
CA THR A 65 -46.80 10.99 -26.53
C THR A 65 -47.94 10.48 -25.64
N ARG A 66 -49.11 11.00 -25.89
CA ARG A 66 -50.38 10.63 -25.25
C ARG A 66 -50.63 9.18 -25.64
N ILE A 67 -50.53 8.24 -24.72
CA ILE A 67 -50.97 6.86 -24.91
C ILE A 67 -52.46 6.84 -24.67
N ASP A 68 -53.22 6.69 -25.76
CA ASP A 68 -54.67 6.45 -25.68
C ASP A 68 -54.94 5.17 -24.91
N ALA A 69 -55.87 5.26 -23.96
CA ALA A 69 -56.26 4.14 -23.12
C ALA A 69 -56.91 3.04 -24.02
N VAL A 70 -56.18 1.96 -24.19
CA VAL A 70 -56.73 0.71 -24.72
C VAL A 70 -57.58 0.08 -23.62
N SER A 71 -58.90 0.05 -23.85
CA SER A 71 -59.84 -0.68 -22.99
C SER A 71 -59.57 -2.18 -23.13
N PHE A 72 -59.08 -2.79 -22.09
CA PHE A 72 -59.01 -4.24 -21.98
C PHE A 72 -60.39 -4.77 -21.65
N GLU A 73 -60.99 -5.51 -22.57
CA GLU A 73 -62.10 -6.37 -22.29
C GLU A 73 -61.67 -7.47 -21.33
N GLU A 74 -62.46 -7.64 -20.27
CA GLU A 74 -62.30 -8.63 -19.23
C GLU A 74 -62.64 -10.02 -19.82
N ASN A 75 -61.63 -10.74 -20.32
CA ASN A 75 -61.78 -12.10 -20.77
C ASN A 75 -61.42 -13.08 -19.68
N GLU A 76 -62.37 -13.89 -19.35
CA GLU A 76 -62.41 -15.13 -18.60
C GLU A 76 -61.09 -15.66 -18.02
N THR A 77 -61.10 -15.79 -16.69
CA THR A 77 -60.10 -16.47 -15.88
C THR A 77 -59.94 -17.93 -16.33
N THR A 78 -59.06 -18.16 -17.29
CA THR A 78 -58.55 -19.51 -17.51
C THR A 78 -57.57 -19.79 -16.36
N GLU A 79 -57.97 -20.69 -15.45
CA GLU A 79 -57.05 -21.21 -14.42
C GLU A 79 -55.83 -21.83 -15.10
N ILE A 80 -54.73 -21.10 -15.10
CA ILE A 80 -53.45 -21.65 -15.50
C ILE A 80 -53.09 -22.64 -14.39
N PRO A 81 -52.87 -23.95 -14.70
CA PRO A 81 -52.45 -24.91 -13.72
C PRO A 81 -51.13 -24.40 -13.09
N SER A 82 -51.14 -24.16 -11.79
CA SER A 82 -49.95 -23.77 -11.04
C SER A 82 -48.93 -24.90 -11.17
N VAL A 83 -47.99 -24.71 -12.10
CA VAL A 83 -46.77 -25.53 -12.12
C VAL A 83 -46.12 -25.34 -10.76
N PRO A 84 -45.88 -26.40 -9.96
CA PRO A 84 -45.25 -26.28 -8.68
C PRO A 84 -43.95 -25.53 -8.89
N ALA A 85 -43.77 -24.39 -8.22
CA ALA A 85 -42.59 -23.57 -8.27
C ALA A 85 -41.42 -24.49 -7.94
N LYS A 86 -40.64 -24.86 -8.96
CA LYS A 86 -39.37 -25.57 -8.78
C LYS A 86 -38.57 -24.71 -7.83
N GLY A 87 -38.31 -25.21 -6.61
CA GLY A 87 -37.67 -24.46 -5.54
C GLY A 87 -36.56 -23.58 -6.10
N GLU A 88 -36.59 -22.27 -5.75
CA GLU A 88 -35.64 -21.33 -6.32
C GLU A 88 -34.22 -21.86 -6.05
N PRO A 89 -33.38 -21.97 -7.09
CA PRO A 89 -32.01 -22.46 -6.88
C PRO A 89 -31.31 -21.54 -5.90
N ASN A 90 -30.57 -22.11 -4.92
CA ASN A 90 -29.76 -21.41 -3.94
C ASN A 90 -28.96 -20.33 -4.65
N ARG A 91 -29.29 -19.04 -4.41
CA ARG A 91 -28.70 -17.90 -5.12
C ARG A 91 -27.63 -17.20 -4.31
N TRP A 92 -27.63 -17.40 -3.00
CA TRP A 92 -26.71 -16.77 -2.09
C TRP A 92 -25.54 -17.68 -1.76
N THR A 93 -24.36 -17.08 -1.68
CA THR A 93 -23.13 -17.76 -1.26
C THR A 93 -22.39 -16.88 -0.27
N ILE A 94 -21.96 -17.45 0.83
CA ILE A 94 -21.01 -16.84 1.76
C ILE A 94 -19.66 -17.53 1.59
N ALA A 95 -18.56 -16.78 1.62
CA ALA A 95 -17.22 -17.33 1.52
C ALA A 95 -16.29 -16.67 2.56
N ALA A 96 -15.37 -17.47 3.10
CA ALA A 96 -14.23 -16.98 3.88
C ALA A 96 -12.97 -17.24 3.05
N LEU A 97 -12.22 -16.18 2.78
CA LEU A 97 -11.07 -16.20 1.88
C LEU A 97 -9.84 -15.57 2.55
N VAL A 98 -8.68 -16.17 2.32
CA VAL A 98 -7.37 -15.65 2.75
C VAL A 98 -6.40 -15.71 1.59
N SER A 99 -5.45 -14.79 1.54
CA SER A 99 -4.47 -14.69 0.47
C SER A 99 -3.12 -14.21 1.00
N PRO A 100 -2.02 -14.95 0.79
CA PRO A 100 -0.71 -14.35 0.72
C PRO A 100 -0.69 -13.41 -0.49
N THR A 101 -0.13 -12.23 -0.31
CA THR A 101 -0.17 -11.16 -1.31
C THR A 101 1.23 -10.58 -1.48
N TYR A 102 1.68 -10.42 -2.71
CA TYR A 102 2.87 -9.67 -3.07
C TYR A 102 2.46 -8.26 -3.46
N TYR A 103 2.97 -7.25 -2.73
CA TYR A 103 2.69 -5.84 -2.95
C TYR A 103 3.96 -5.14 -3.42
N THR A 104 3.88 -4.31 -4.46
CA THR A 104 5.01 -3.54 -4.97
C THR A 104 4.54 -2.31 -5.74
N ASN A 105 5.49 -1.45 -6.12
CA ASN A 105 5.25 -0.21 -6.82
C ASN A 105 5.83 -0.24 -8.24
N PHE A 106 5.13 0.36 -9.18
CA PHE A 106 5.63 0.74 -10.48
C PHE A 106 5.85 2.25 -10.52
N TYR A 107 6.98 2.69 -11.05
CA TYR A 107 7.38 4.09 -11.04
C TYR A 107 7.39 4.66 -12.46
N THR A 108 6.87 5.89 -12.65
CA THR A 108 6.95 6.64 -13.90
C THR A 108 7.44 8.06 -13.62
N GLY A 109 8.29 8.61 -14.51
CA GLY A 109 8.89 9.94 -14.37
C GLY A 109 10.40 9.91 -14.20
N ASN A 110 10.93 10.55 -13.16
CA ASN A 110 12.36 10.64 -12.91
C ASN A 110 12.97 9.25 -12.65
N ARG A 111 13.86 8.81 -13.58
CA ARG A 111 14.48 7.48 -13.52
C ARG A 111 15.45 7.30 -12.36
N GLU A 112 16.18 8.36 -11.99
CA GLU A 112 17.18 8.29 -10.92
C GLU A 112 16.46 8.08 -9.58
N ALA A 113 15.46 8.90 -9.27
CA ALA A 113 14.63 8.75 -8.08
C ALA A 113 13.90 7.39 -8.05
N ALA A 114 13.38 6.93 -9.17
CA ALA A 114 12.74 5.62 -9.27
C ALA A 114 13.70 4.47 -9.00
N THR A 115 14.94 4.54 -9.54
CA THR A 115 15.96 3.51 -9.33
C THR A 115 16.42 3.48 -7.88
N GLN A 116 16.65 4.65 -7.29
CA GLN A 116 17.03 4.79 -5.90
C GLN A 116 15.97 4.17 -4.99
N MET A 117 14.71 4.59 -5.08
CA MET A 117 13.63 4.03 -4.27
C MET A 117 13.49 2.51 -4.43
N LYS A 118 13.60 2.01 -5.65
CA LYS A 118 13.53 0.57 -5.91
C LYS A 118 14.66 -0.23 -5.29
N SER A 119 15.87 0.34 -5.20
CA SER A 119 17.04 -0.33 -4.60
C SER A 119 17.00 -0.30 -3.06
N GLU A 120 16.39 0.73 -2.49
CA GLU A 120 16.41 1.00 -1.05
C GLU A 120 15.16 0.49 -0.32
N GLU A 121 14.07 0.24 -1.07
CA GLU A 121 12.80 -0.21 -0.53
C GLU A 121 12.47 -1.63 -1.01
N GLN A 122 12.19 -2.51 -0.06
CA GLN A 122 11.84 -3.90 -0.35
C GLN A 122 10.42 -4.20 0.16
N PRO A 123 9.59 -4.90 -0.62
CA PRO A 123 8.26 -5.29 -0.16
C PRO A 123 8.35 -6.28 0.99
N LEU A 124 7.55 -6.07 2.03
CA LEU A 124 7.37 -7.01 3.12
C LEU A 124 6.29 -8.04 2.77
N PHE A 125 6.33 -9.17 3.49
CA PHE A 125 5.27 -10.16 3.40
C PHE A 125 3.92 -9.53 3.70
N SER A 126 3.00 -9.65 2.76
CA SER A 126 1.68 -9.05 2.80
C SER A 126 0.61 -10.12 2.77
N TYR A 127 -0.54 -9.83 3.35
CA TYR A 127 -1.67 -10.75 3.35
C TYR A 127 -3.00 -10.01 3.31
N SER A 128 -4.00 -10.69 2.78
CA SER A 128 -5.39 -10.23 2.76
C SER A 128 -6.29 -11.37 3.21
N GLY A 129 -7.45 -11.04 3.79
CA GLY A 129 -8.45 -12.04 4.12
C GLY A 129 -9.76 -11.40 4.55
N GLY A 130 -10.85 -12.13 4.38
CA GLY A 130 -12.15 -11.59 4.69
C GLY A 130 -13.30 -12.53 4.44
N VAL A 131 -14.50 -11.96 4.58
CA VAL A 131 -15.76 -12.64 4.33
C VAL A 131 -16.45 -11.98 3.15
N ALA A 132 -16.92 -12.79 2.22
CA ALA A 132 -17.64 -12.37 1.02
C ALA A 132 -19.05 -12.91 0.99
N PHE A 133 -19.96 -12.14 0.42
CA PHE A 133 -21.33 -12.52 0.10
C PHE A 133 -21.53 -12.35 -1.40
N SER A 134 -22.00 -13.38 -2.05
CA SER A 134 -22.25 -13.38 -3.48
C SER A 134 -23.70 -13.67 -3.77
N TYR A 135 -24.23 -12.99 -4.77
CA TYR A 135 -25.58 -13.21 -5.28
C TYR A 135 -25.52 -13.60 -6.76
N LYS A 136 -26.09 -14.75 -7.09
CA LYS A 136 -26.17 -15.26 -8.46
C LYS A 136 -27.33 -14.58 -9.19
N ILE A 137 -27.00 -13.70 -10.14
CA ILE A 137 -28.00 -13.00 -10.96
C ILE A 137 -28.62 -13.94 -11.97
N ASN A 138 -27.79 -14.73 -12.68
CA ASN A 138 -28.22 -15.72 -13.65
C ASN A 138 -27.28 -16.95 -13.64
N GLY A 139 -27.45 -17.87 -14.59
CA GLY A 139 -26.65 -19.11 -14.66
C GLY A 139 -25.15 -18.89 -14.67
N ARG A 140 -24.66 -17.75 -15.20
CA ARG A 140 -23.22 -17.49 -15.38
C ARG A 140 -22.71 -16.25 -14.65
N LEU A 141 -23.57 -15.30 -14.30
CA LEU A 141 -23.18 -14.03 -13.71
C LEU A 141 -23.55 -13.98 -12.24
N SER A 142 -22.60 -13.60 -11.40
CA SER A 142 -22.83 -13.28 -9.99
C SER A 142 -22.13 -11.97 -9.62
N VAL A 143 -22.68 -11.30 -8.62
CA VAL A 143 -22.09 -10.12 -7.97
C VAL A 143 -21.70 -10.50 -6.56
N GLN A 144 -20.51 -10.08 -6.15
CA GLN A 144 -19.96 -10.33 -4.84
C GLN A 144 -19.57 -9.01 -4.18
N SER A 145 -19.85 -8.90 -2.88
CA SER A 145 -19.31 -7.89 -2.00
C SER A 145 -18.85 -8.55 -0.70
N GLY A 146 -18.30 -7.77 0.21
CA GLY A 146 -17.82 -8.32 1.47
C GLY A 146 -17.00 -7.32 2.26
N LEU A 147 -16.32 -7.83 3.28
CA LEU A 147 -15.39 -7.08 4.08
C LEU A 147 -14.08 -7.84 4.16
N TYR A 148 -13.00 -7.18 3.73
CA TYR A 148 -11.66 -7.75 3.76
C TYR A 148 -10.74 -6.86 4.58
N TYR A 149 -9.79 -7.48 5.24
CA TYR A 149 -8.67 -6.83 5.87
C TYR A 149 -7.42 -7.16 5.07
N SER A 150 -6.64 -6.14 4.70
CA SER A 150 -5.37 -6.28 3.99
C SER A 150 -4.28 -5.61 4.78
N SER A 151 -3.14 -6.28 4.92
CA SER A 151 -1.95 -5.74 5.54
C SER A 151 -0.78 -5.89 4.58
N PHE A 152 -0.12 -4.77 4.30
CA PHE A 152 1.09 -4.73 3.49
C PHE A 152 2.08 -3.71 4.02
N GLY A 153 3.30 -3.78 3.56
CA GLY A 153 4.34 -2.87 3.99
C GLY A 153 5.59 -2.97 3.16
N GLN A 154 6.55 -2.14 3.51
CA GLN A 154 7.87 -2.12 2.90
C GLN A 154 8.95 -1.91 3.96
N GLU A 155 10.12 -2.42 3.68
CA GLU A 155 11.33 -2.25 4.46
C GLU A 155 12.26 -1.28 3.75
N LEU A 156 12.69 -0.24 4.47
CA LEU A 156 13.67 0.73 4.03
C LEU A 156 15.03 0.28 4.55
N SER A 157 15.89 -0.16 3.66
CA SER A 157 17.24 -0.63 3.99
C SER A 157 18.21 0.54 4.15
N GLY A 158 19.25 0.35 4.96
CA GLY A 158 20.35 1.30 5.12
C GLY A 158 20.02 2.52 5.98
N ILE A 159 18.90 2.49 6.72
CA ILE A 159 18.59 3.49 7.73
C ILE A 159 18.88 2.91 9.10
N THR A 160 20.04 3.25 9.66
CA THR A 160 20.41 2.82 11.00
C THR A 160 19.62 3.60 12.04
N THR A 161 19.03 2.86 12.96
CA THR A 161 18.27 3.40 14.09
C THR A 161 19.05 3.23 15.38
N PHE A 162 19.05 4.27 16.21
CA PHE A 162 19.65 4.26 17.53
C PHE A 162 18.63 4.73 18.55
N GLY A 163 18.66 4.15 19.76
CA GLY A 163 17.92 4.60 20.93
C GLY A 163 18.79 5.46 21.85
N GLY A 164 18.18 6.11 22.84
CA GLY A 164 18.88 6.93 23.84
C GLY A 164 19.05 8.40 23.46
N PHE A 165 18.26 8.88 22.50
CA PHE A 165 18.37 10.26 21.98
C PHE A 165 17.63 11.31 22.82
N GLN A 166 16.71 10.94 23.68
CA GLN A 166 15.80 11.85 24.43
C GLN A 166 16.50 12.81 25.43
N GLN A 167 17.80 12.70 25.63
CA GLN A 167 18.57 13.63 26.44
C GLN A 167 18.74 15.01 25.80
N TYR A 168 18.38 15.12 24.52
CA TYR A 168 18.59 16.33 23.72
C TYR A 168 17.25 17.00 23.40
N ASP A 169 17.20 18.22 23.73
CA ASP A 169 16.21 19.28 23.63
C ASP A 169 14.87 18.99 22.91
N TYR A 170 13.81 18.98 23.68
CA TYR A 170 12.42 18.83 23.26
C TYR A 170 11.81 20.08 22.61
N THR A 171 12.53 21.17 22.46
CA THR A 171 11.97 22.48 22.08
C THR A 171 11.74 22.66 20.59
N LYS A 172 12.10 21.69 19.74
CA LYS A 172 12.12 21.87 18.29
C LYS A 172 11.00 21.18 17.51
N GLY A 173 9.89 20.83 18.15
CA GLY A 173 8.68 20.34 17.48
C GLY A 173 8.44 18.83 17.66
N ASP A 174 7.31 18.38 17.14
CA ASP A 174 6.78 17.03 17.37
C ASP A 174 7.54 15.91 16.63
N HIS A 175 8.42 16.27 15.66
CA HIS A 175 9.09 15.31 14.80
C HIS A 175 10.60 15.55 14.76
N ASN A 176 11.36 14.54 15.16
CA ASN A 176 12.83 14.63 15.17
C ASN A 176 13.41 14.42 13.76
N PHE A 177 12.88 13.48 13.02
CA PHE A 177 13.38 13.06 11.70
C PHE A 177 12.23 12.88 10.71
N LYS A 178 12.52 13.20 9.46
CA LYS A 178 11.66 12.99 8.31
C LYS A 178 12.41 12.13 7.32
N VAL A 179 11.81 11.01 6.90
CA VAL A 179 12.39 10.11 5.91
C VAL A 179 11.50 10.09 4.67
N LEU A 180 12.06 10.44 3.52
CA LEU A 180 11.35 10.39 2.25
C LEU A 180 11.29 8.94 1.75
N THR A 181 10.08 8.48 1.43
CA THR A 181 9.83 7.12 0.92
C THR A 181 8.85 7.15 -0.25
N SER A 182 8.77 6.05 -1.00
CA SER A 182 7.79 5.90 -2.08
C SER A 182 6.34 5.95 -1.59
N SER A 183 6.09 5.64 -0.32
CA SER A 183 4.74 5.64 0.27
C SER A 183 4.37 6.95 0.97
N GLY A 184 5.25 7.96 0.96
CA GLY A 184 5.07 9.24 1.63
C GLY A 184 6.25 9.59 2.54
N ILE A 185 6.05 10.53 3.46
CA ILE A 185 7.08 10.98 4.38
C ILE A 185 6.89 10.29 5.73
N VAL A 186 7.90 9.53 6.15
CA VAL A 186 7.92 8.96 7.51
C VAL A 186 8.33 10.05 8.49
N TYR A 187 7.55 10.22 9.53
CA TYR A 187 7.85 11.09 10.67
C TYR A 187 8.08 10.26 11.92
N THR A 188 9.22 10.49 12.58
CA THR A 188 9.44 9.89 13.89
C THR A 188 8.64 10.64 14.94
N ASN A 189 7.86 9.90 15.73
CA ASN A 189 7.12 10.42 16.88
C ASN A 189 7.69 9.93 18.21
N ASN A 190 8.77 9.17 18.17
CA ASN A 190 9.52 8.73 19.33
C ASN A 190 10.75 9.61 19.50
N ALA A 191 10.76 10.45 20.53
CA ALA A 191 11.86 11.40 20.82
C ALA A 191 13.19 10.69 21.19
N ASP A 192 13.13 9.41 21.56
CA ASP A 192 14.28 8.62 21.95
C ASP A 192 15.05 8.01 20.77
N VAL A 193 14.54 8.16 19.54
CA VAL A 193 15.11 7.54 18.36
C VAL A 193 15.93 8.55 17.54
N TYR A 194 17.15 8.15 17.19
CA TYR A 194 18.00 8.82 16.22
C TYR A 194 18.12 8.00 14.95
N LEU A 195 18.06 8.65 13.79
CA LEU A 195 18.17 8.01 12.47
C LEU A 195 19.40 8.48 11.73
N LEU A 196 20.11 7.54 11.10
CA LEU A 196 21.26 7.77 10.23
C LEU A 196 21.04 7.05 8.90
N ASP A 197 21.19 7.77 7.78
CA ASP A 197 21.15 7.18 6.44
C ASP A 197 22.55 6.76 6.01
N ASN A 198 22.74 5.48 5.70
CA ASN A 198 24.03 4.92 5.28
C ASN A 198 24.15 4.75 3.75
N LEU A 199 23.06 4.96 3.00
CA LEU A 199 23.03 4.69 1.55
C LEU A 199 22.91 5.95 0.71
N SER A 200 22.30 7.01 1.23
CA SER A 200 21.93 8.19 0.47
C SER A 200 21.96 9.44 1.33
N ASP A 201 22.50 10.52 0.80
CA ASP A 201 22.68 11.76 1.56
C ASP A 201 21.37 12.56 1.73
N ASN A 202 20.27 12.17 1.07
CA ASN A 202 19.09 13.04 0.91
C ASN A 202 17.76 12.46 1.40
N ARG A 203 17.74 11.22 1.94
CA ARG A 203 16.47 10.61 2.41
C ARG A 203 16.01 11.12 3.76
N ILE A 204 16.96 11.48 4.63
CA ILE A 204 16.65 11.90 5.99
C ILE A 204 16.83 13.42 6.11
N ALA A 205 15.76 14.11 6.51
CA ALA A 205 15.82 15.48 6.96
C ALA A 205 15.67 15.53 8.48
N THR A 206 16.54 16.27 9.14
CA THR A 206 16.49 16.50 10.60
C THR A 206 16.42 17.98 10.90
N MET A 207 15.80 18.32 12.03
CA MET A 207 15.79 19.68 12.56
C MET A 207 17.04 19.98 13.42
N TYR A 208 17.83 18.97 13.71
CA TYR A 208 19.06 19.14 14.48
C TYR A 208 20.22 19.57 13.59
N THR A 209 21.03 20.49 14.12
CA THR A 209 22.27 20.96 13.48
C THR A 209 23.48 20.44 14.26
N ASN A 210 24.63 20.38 13.63
CA ASN A 210 25.90 19.97 14.26
C ASN A 210 26.25 20.79 15.52
N ASP A 211 25.81 22.04 15.60
CA ASP A 211 26.06 22.92 16.74
C ASP A 211 25.25 22.49 17.98
N VAL A 212 24.16 21.79 17.79
CA VAL A 212 23.22 21.39 18.85
C VAL A 212 23.41 19.94 19.27
N PHE A 213 23.83 19.08 18.36
CA PHE A 213 23.94 17.64 18.61
C PHE A 213 25.13 17.03 17.88
N ASP A 214 26.03 16.39 18.66
CA ASP A 214 27.14 15.60 18.13
C ASP A 214 26.89 14.12 18.40
N PRO A 215 26.48 13.31 17.38
CA PRO A 215 26.18 11.88 17.54
C PRO A 215 27.36 11.07 18.08
N ALA A 216 28.60 11.48 17.77
CA ALA A 216 29.80 10.77 18.22
C ALA A 216 30.05 10.90 19.72
N LYS A 217 29.50 11.94 20.35
CA LYS A 217 29.56 12.16 21.80
C LYS A 217 28.38 11.64 22.57
N ALA A 218 27.30 11.27 21.84
CA ALA A 218 26.09 10.72 22.45
C ALA A 218 26.27 9.21 22.72
N ASN A 219 25.84 8.77 23.90
CA ASN A 219 25.82 7.35 24.22
C ASN A 219 24.57 6.67 23.61
N LEU A 220 24.51 6.65 22.28
CA LEU A 220 23.41 6.03 21.53
C LEU A 220 23.56 4.52 21.51
N GLN A 221 22.45 3.82 21.68
CA GLN A 221 22.38 2.36 21.58
C GLN A 221 21.88 1.97 20.18
N TYR A 222 22.68 1.17 19.46
CA TYR A 222 22.27 0.60 18.18
C TYR A 222 21.00 -0.26 18.33
N MET A 223 20.04 -0.09 17.41
CA MET A 223 18.80 -0.88 17.36
C MET A 223 18.75 -1.77 16.12
N ASP A 224 18.67 -1.19 14.93
CA ASP A 224 18.52 -1.92 13.65
C ASP A 224 19.06 -1.08 12.50
N ASN A 225 19.30 -1.71 11.34
CA ASN A 225 19.71 -1.05 10.10
C ASN A 225 18.58 -1.01 9.05
N SER A 226 17.35 -1.00 9.50
CA SER A 226 16.17 -0.86 8.66
C SER A 226 14.98 -0.24 9.38
N LEU A 227 14.12 0.41 8.60
CA LEU A 227 12.79 0.85 9.02
C LEU A 227 11.73 0.05 8.27
N ARG A 228 10.68 -0.37 8.98
CA ARG A 228 9.57 -1.15 8.41
C ARG A 228 8.29 -0.36 8.47
N GLN A 229 7.78 0.06 7.32
CA GLN A 229 6.47 0.68 7.20
C GLN A 229 5.40 -0.41 7.08
N ASN A 230 4.33 -0.30 7.86
CA ASN A 230 3.20 -1.21 7.80
C ASN A 230 1.89 -0.43 7.64
N PHE A 231 1.11 -0.86 6.67
CA PHE A 231 -0.21 -0.30 6.38
C PHE A 231 -1.26 -1.38 6.45
N SER A 232 -2.42 -1.06 7.01
CA SER A 232 -3.55 -1.97 6.99
C SER A 232 -4.81 -1.25 6.52
N TYR A 233 -5.59 -1.93 5.71
CA TYR A 233 -6.82 -1.40 5.11
C TYR A 233 -7.99 -2.34 5.37
N LEU A 234 -9.15 -1.75 5.59
CA LEU A 234 -10.43 -2.42 5.42
C LEU A 234 -10.93 -2.17 4.01
N GLU A 235 -11.24 -3.23 3.29
CA GLU A 235 -11.68 -3.19 1.90
C GLU A 235 -13.14 -3.59 1.78
N LEU A 236 -13.88 -2.79 1.01
CA LEU A 236 -15.26 -3.02 0.62
C LEU A 236 -15.30 -3.20 -0.92
N PRO A 237 -15.19 -4.45 -1.42
CA PRO A 237 -15.19 -4.72 -2.84
C PRO A 237 -16.62 -4.80 -3.41
N VAL A 238 -16.74 -4.46 -4.69
CA VAL A 238 -17.85 -4.82 -5.56
C VAL A 238 -17.27 -5.57 -6.75
N ILE A 239 -17.49 -6.86 -6.81
CA ILE A 239 -16.86 -7.80 -7.74
C ILE A 239 -17.92 -8.45 -8.60
N MET A 240 -17.70 -8.48 -9.90
CA MET A 240 -18.47 -9.28 -10.86
C MET A 240 -17.69 -10.57 -11.16
N ARG A 241 -18.41 -11.68 -11.16
CA ARG A 241 -17.90 -12.99 -11.52
C ARG A 241 -18.67 -13.52 -12.72
N TYR A 242 -17.95 -13.90 -13.75
CA TYR A 242 -18.53 -14.53 -14.92
C TYR A 242 -18.02 -15.96 -15.07
N LYS A 243 -18.92 -16.93 -14.96
CA LYS A 243 -18.62 -18.36 -15.07
C LYS A 243 -18.38 -18.74 -16.53
N LEU A 244 -17.15 -19.17 -16.83
CA LEU A 244 -16.77 -19.66 -18.15
C LEU A 244 -17.13 -21.15 -18.32
N ILE A 245 -16.81 -21.95 -17.32
CA ILE A 245 -16.99 -23.41 -17.30
C ILE A 245 -17.81 -23.74 -16.06
N ASP A 246 -18.86 -24.51 -16.23
CA ASP A 246 -19.75 -24.99 -15.17
C ASP A 246 -19.71 -26.54 -15.17
N LYS A 247 -18.79 -27.09 -14.37
CA LYS A 247 -18.55 -28.51 -14.19
C LYS A 247 -18.21 -28.80 -12.73
N THR A 248 -17.61 -29.96 -12.42
CA THR A 248 -17.11 -30.29 -11.09
C THR A 248 -16.07 -29.27 -10.59
N ILE A 249 -15.28 -28.70 -11.50
CA ILE A 249 -14.43 -27.55 -11.28
C ILE A 249 -15.00 -26.43 -12.15
N ASP A 250 -15.45 -25.38 -11.51
CA ASP A 250 -15.93 -24.16 -12.16
C ASP A 250 -14.76 -23.20 -12.39
N PHE A 251 -14.75 -22.57 -13.56
CA PHE A 251 -13.81 -21.49 -13.88
C PHE A 251 -14.55 -20.18 -14.08
N ASN A 252 -14.10 -19.14 -13.38
CA ASN A 252 -14.70 -17.82 -13.41
C ASN A 252 -13.66 -16.76 -13.81
N VAL A 253 -14.07 -15.76 -14.57
CA VAL A 253 -13.35 -14.48 -14.66
C VAL A 253 -13.91 -13.57 -13.57
N ILE A 254 -13.00 -12.89 -12.88
CA ILE A 254 -13.31 -12.02 -11.75
C ILE A 254 -12.83 -10.62 -12.11
N GLY A 255 -13.69 -9.62 -11.92
CA GLY A 255 -13.33 -8.21 -12.11
C GLY A 255 -14.13 -7.33 -11.17
N GLY A 256 -13.50 -6.28 -10.64
CA GLY A 256 -14.20 -5.42 -9.70
C GLY A 256 -13.45 -4.18 -9.26
N LEU A 257 -14.13 -3.39 -8.44
CA LEU A 257 -13.61 -2.20 -7.79
C LEU A 257 -13.75 -2.36 -6.28
N SER A 258 -12.81 -1.81 -5.55
CA SER A 258 -12.86 -1.80 -4.07
C SER A 258 -12.61 -0.39 -3.54
N SER A 259 -13.32 -0.03 -2.48
CA SER A 259 -12.99 1.10 -1.62
C SER A 259 -12.19 0.58 -0.43
N ASN A 260 -11.04 1.20 -0.15
CA ASN A 260 -10.11 0.77 0.87
C ASN A 260 -9.94 1.89 1.90
N VAL A 261 -10.22 1.61 3.16
CA VAL A 261 -10.11 2.56 4.28
C VAL A 261 -8.87 2.22 5.10
N LEU A 262 -7.96 3.17 5.25
CA LEU A 262 -6.75 3.02 6.06
C LEU A 262 -7.12 2.90 7.55
N VAL A 263 -6.74 1.80 8.19
CA VAL A 263 -7.03 1.55 9.62
C VAL A 263 -5.77 1.46 10.48
N ASN A 264 -4.62 1.20 9.87
CA ASN A 264 -3.34 1.24 10.56
C ASN A 264 -2.24 1.81 9.67
N ASN A 265 -1.40 2.63 10.29
CA ASN A 265 -0.24 3.27 9.67
C ASN A 265 0.83 3.41 10.75
N ALA A 266 1.84 2.59 10.69
CA ALA A 266 2.89 2.59 11.69
C ALA A 266 4.24 2.24 11.07
N VAL A 267 5.29 2.87 11.60
CA VAL A 267 6.67 2.61 11.23
C VAL A 267 7.39 2.00 12.42
N TYR A 268 8.10 0.91 12.17
CA TYR A 268 8.77 0.12 13.19
C TYR A 268 10.25 -0.02 12.90
N THR A 269 11.01 -0.16 13.97
CA THR A 269 12.37 -0.72 13.96
C THR A 269 12.40 -1.96 14.84
N SER A 270 13.51 -2.70 14.85
CA SER A 270 13.73 -3.82 15.76
C SER A 270 14.73 -3.43 16.84
N MET A 271 14.50 -3.83 18.08
CA MET A 271 15.42 -3.68 19.19
C MET A 271 15.46 -5.00 19.97
N ASP A 272 16.60 -5.65 20.04
CA ASP A 272 16.77 -6.94 20.72
C ASP A 272 15.74 -8.01 20.27
N GLY A 273 15.41 -8.01 18.98
CA GLY A 273 14.40 -8.89 18.39
C GLY A 273 12.95 -8.48 18.67
N SER A 274 12.71 -7.43 19.44
CA SER A 274 11.39 -6.87 19.72
C SER A 274 11.09 -5.71 18.78
N ARG A 275 9.84 -5.63 18.36
CA ARG A 275 9.36 -4.60 17.42
C ARG A 275 8.99 -3.34 18.19
N GLN A 276 9.60 -2.21 17.84
CA GLN A 276 9.28 -0.89 18.41
C GLN A 276 8.69 0.05 17.35
N GLN A 277 7.58 0.69 17.67
CA GLN A 277 7.03 1.73 16.81
C GLN A 277 7.81 3.02 17.02
N VAL A 278 8.32 3.59 15.94
CA VAL A 278 9.14 4.81 15.95
C VAL A 278 8.50 5.99 15.24
N GLY A 279 7.45 5.74 14.45
CA GLY A 279 6.81 6.81 13.69
C GLY A 279 5.56 6.39 12.94
N LYS A 280 5.14 7.28 12.04
CA LYS A 280 4.03 7.10 11.09
C LYS A 280 4.43 7.66 9.74
N THR A 281 3.73 7.23 8.69
CA THR A 281 3.89 7.79 7.33
C THR A 281 2.80 8.82 7.08
N GLU A 282 3.17 10.02 6.68
CA GLU A 282 2.25 11.05 6.19
C GLU A 282 2.20 11.08 4.66
N GLY A 283 1.14 11.65 4.09
CA GLY A 283 0.88 11.63 2.65
C GLY A 283 0.09 10.41 2.20
N LEU A 284 -0.50 9.64 3.11
CA LEU A 284 -1.42 8.55 2.80
C LEU A 284 -2.86 9.06 2.72
N ASN A 285 -3.57 8.64 1.70
CA ASN A 285 -5.00 8.91 1.62
C ASN A 285 -5.77 7.95 2.53
N LEU A 286 -6.65 8.50 3.36
CA LEU A 286 -7.48 7.72 4.27
C LEU A 286 -8.40 6.75 3.54
N ILE A 287 -8.93 7.19 2.39
CA ILE A 287 -9.79 6.38 1.52
C ILE A 287 -9.11 6.30 0.16
N THR A 288 -8.90 5.08 -0.31
CA THR A 288 -8.32 4.80 -1.61
C THR A 288 -9.21 3.84 -2.38
N PHE A 289 -9.03 3.78 -3.67
CA PHE A 289 -9.76 2.86 -4.54
C PHE A 289 -8.79 1.90 -5.20
N SER A 290 -9.27 0.70 -5.49
CA SER A 290 -8.50 -0.27 -6.27
C SER A 290 -9.39 -0.95 -7.30
N SER A 291 -8.79 -1.34 -8.43
CA SER A 291 -9.40 -2.21 -9.42
C SER A 291 -8.77 -3.60 -9.33
N SER A 292 -9.57 -4.64 -9.50
CA SER A 292 -9.10 -6.02 -9.45
C SER A 292 -9.51 -6.79 -10.70
N LEU A 293 -8.62 -7.68 -11.14
CA LEU A 293 -8.85 -8.63 -12.21
C LEU A 293 -8.26 -9.98 -11.80
N GLY A 294 -9.01 -11.08 -12.01
CA GLY A 294 -8.56 -12.39 -11.59
C GLY A 294 -9.26 -13.52 -12.31
N LEU A 295 -8.78 -14.71 -12.02
CA LEU A 295 -9.39 -15.96 -12.41
C LEU A 295 -9.80 -16.70 -11.14
N GLY A 296 -11.01 -17.27 -11.13
CA GLY A 296 -11.49 -18.08 -10.01
C GLY A 296 -11.63 -19.53 -10.44
N MET A 297 -11.15 -20.42 -9.60
CA MET A 297 -11.41 -21.85 -9.65
C MET A 297 -12.25 -22.21 -8.43
N GLU A 298 -13.36 -22.86 -8.63
CA GLU A 298 -14.24 -23.34 -7.57
C GLU A 298 -14.42 -24.85 -7.71
N TYR A 299 -14.02 -25.60 -6.70
CA TYR A 299 -14.22 -27.05 -6.62
C TYR A 299 -15.31 -27.37 -5.61
N SER A 300 -16.41 -27.93 -6.07
CA SER A 300 -17.57 -28.29 -5.24
C SER A 300 -17.40 -29.69 -4.64
N PHE A 301 -17.23 -29.77 -3.31
CA PHE A 301 -17.21 -31.01 -2.56
C PHE A 301 -18.63 -31.60 -2.41
N THR A 302 -19.59 -30.69 -2.20
CA THR A 302 -21.00 -31.00 -2.05
C THR A 302 -21.82 -29.98 -2.83
N ASN A 303 -23.14 -30.14 -2.86
CA ASN A 303 -24.04 -29.19 -3.53
C ASN A 303 -23.94 -27.78 -2.91
N ASN A 304 -23.52 -27.68 -1.67
CA ASN A 304 -23.50 -26.44 -0.90
C ASN A 304 -22.09 -25.95 -0.53
N LEU A 305 -21.10 -26.84 -0.47
CA LEU A 305 -19.75 -26.49 0.01
C LEU A 305 -18.73 -26.60 -1.12
N SER A 306 -17.98 -25.53 -1.32
CA SER A 306 -16.93 -25.45 -2.34
C SER A 306 -15.63 -24.89 -1.80
N LEU A 307 -14.51 -25.30 -2.39
CA LEU A 307 -13.18 -24.70 -2.22
C LEU A 307 -12.92 -23.71 -3.34
N ASN A 308 -12.44 -22.53 -3.00
CA ASN A 308 -12.10 -21.49 -3.96
C ASN A 308 -10.59 -21.30 -4.03
N LEU A 309 -10.09 -21.05 -5.23
CA LEU A 309 -8.73 -20.62 -5.52
C LEU A 309 -8.77 -19.50 -6.56
N GLU A 310 -8.28 -18.29 -6.19
CA GLU A 310 -8.52 -17.08 -6.98
C GLU A 310 -7.22 -16.25 -7.10
N PRO A 311 -6.33 -16.56 -8.07
CA PRO A 311 -5.26 -15.65 -8.44
C PRO A 311 -5.84 -14.31 -8.91
N THR A 312 -5.45 -13.24 -8.25
CA THR A 312 -6.01 -11.91 -8.46
C THR A 312 -4.89 -10.87 -8.52
N PHE A 313 -4.91 -10.06 -9.57
CA PHE A 313 -4.13 -8.84 -9.71
C PHE A 313 -4.98 -7.67 -9.25
N ARG A 314 -4.38 -6.75 -8.48
CA ARG A 314 -5.03 -5.54 -7.98
C ARG A 314 -4.15 -4.33 -8.24
N TYR A 315 -4.75 -3.28 -8.77
CA TYR A 315 -4.12 -1.99 -9.02
C TYR A 315 -4.77 -0.93 -8.14
N TYR A 316 -3.95 -0.18 -7.38
CA TYR A 316 -4.42 0.84 -6.45
C TYR A 316 -4.44 2.21 -7.11
N LEU A 317 -5.55 2.92 -6.94
CA LEU A 317 -5.76 4.27 -7.43
C LEU A 317 -5.55 5.25 -6.27
N ASN A 318 -4.64 6.21 -6.43
CA ASN A 318 -4.39 7.31 -5.48
C ASN A 318 -4.13 6.88 -4.01
N PRO A 319 -3.29 5.88 -3.70
CA PRO A 319 -3.03 5.51 -2.31
C PRO A 319 -2.12 6.51 -1.61
N PHE A 320 -1.26 7.23 -2.34
CA PHE A 320 -0.25 8.14 -1.83
C PHE A 320 -0.42 9.54 -2.41
N SER A 321 0.07 10.55 -1.68
CA SER A 321 0.18 11.91 -2.20
C SER A 321 1.20 11.97 -3.34
N GLU A 322 0.94 12.81 -4.33
CA GLU A 322 1.83 12.95 -5.48
C GLU A 322 3.19 13.53 -5.06
N MET A 323 4.26 12.93 -5.57
CA MET A 323 5.61 13.48 -5.47
C MET A 323 5.95 14.28 -6.72
N PRO A 324 6.58 15.46 -6.59
CA PRO A 324 7.03 16.21 -7.74
C PRO A 324 7.98 15.40 -8.64
N GLY A 325 7.60 15.21 -9.90
CA GLY A 325 8.41 14.53 -10.91
C GLY A 325 8.44 13.00 -10.85
N LEU A 326 7.79 12.37 -9.86
CA LEU A 326 7.71 10.91 -9.74
C LEU A 326 6.28 10.47 -9.46
N LYS A 327 5.72 9.64 -10.33
CA LYS A 327 4.41 9.01 -10.12
C LYS A 327 4.59 7.56 -9.70
N ILE A 328 3.92 7.19 -8.64
CA ILE A 328 3.98 5.87 -8.02
C ILE A 328 2.67 5.16 -8.25
N HIS A 329 2.74 3.96 -8.81
CA HIS A 329 1.60 3.14 -9.16
C HIS A 329 1.68 1.80 -8.41
N PRO A 330 1.05 1.71 -7.24
CA PRO A 330 1.08 0.48 -6.45
C PRO A 330 0.18 -0.58 -7.06
N TYR A 331 0.64 -1.81 -7.01
CA TYR A 331 -0.14 -2.98 -7.39
C TYR A 331 0.18 -4.16 -6.51
N SER A 332 -0.71 -5.13 -6.50
CA SER A 332 -0.49 -6.38 -5.78
C SER A 332 -0.95 -7.57 -6.60
N PHE A 333 -0.30 -8.70 -6.34
CA PHE A 333 -0.72 -10.00 -6.82
C PHE A 333 -0.92 -10.93 -5.64
N GLY A 334 -2.08 -11.56 -5.55
CA GLY A 334 -2.43 -12.47 -4.47
C GLY A 334 -3.16 -13.70 -4.99
N VAL A 335 -3.13 -14.77 -4.21
CA VAL A 335 -3.89 -15.99 -4.50
C VAL A 335 -4.84 -16.22 -3.32
N PHE A 336 -6.10 -15.80 -3.51
CA PHE A 336 -7.12 -16.04 -2.50
C PHE A 336 -7.52 -17.50 -2.51
N SER A 337 -7.54 -18.10 -1.34
CA SER A 337 -8.01 -19.46 -1.11
C SER A 337 -8.97 -19.49 0.07
N GLY A 338 -9.97 -20.38 0.01
CA GLY A 338 -10.93 -20.50 1.10
C GLY A 338 -12.15 -21.31 0.76
N LEU A 339 -13.09 -21.30 1.66
CA LEU A 339 -14.32 -22.10 1.55
C LEU A 339 -15.51 -21.20 1.30
N SER A 340 -16.44 -21.68 0.49
CA SER A 340 -17.72 -21.04 0.25
C SER A 340 -18.89 -22.01 0.52
N PHE A 341 -19.95 -21.42 1.06
CA PHE A 341 -21.19 -22.14 1.34
C PHE A 341 -22.36 -21.47 0.60
N ARG A 342 -23.10 -22.26 -0.15
CA ARG A 342 -24.23 -21.83 -0.97
C ARG A 342 -25.54 -22.21 -0.28
N PHE A 343 -26.49 -21.28 -0.20
CA PHE A 343 -27.80 -21.44 0.44
C PHE A 343 -28.92 -20.70 -0.29
#